data_e4031d2ec089207591d02ed34625e6ba
#
_entry.id   e4031d2ec089207591d02ed34625e6ba
#
_cell.length_a   1.000
_cell.length_b   1.000
_cell.length_c   1.000
_cell.angle_alpha   90.00
_cell.angle_beta   90.00
_cell.angle_gamma   90.00
#
_symmetry.space_group_name_H-M   'P 1'
#
loop_
_entity.id
_entity.type
_entity.pdbx_description
1 polymer ?
#
loop_
_entity_poly.entity_id
_entity_poly.type
_entity_poly.pdbx_seq_one_letter_code
_entity_poly.pdbx_strand_id
1 'polypeptide(L)'
;RHTFGTDVALILDRETALNIGADVILEVGHQEKPYRYVPLFAPDVLQSVGPGASVAAVNQLRLPARISERMPTTRQRYAASVRLAQRLADSTLVVKERLYTDSWGLKASTTDLRMVFDLSPRWELWPELRAHFQSGVSFWRLAYVGNQASDGSFGVPALRTGDRELSPLVAGTAGAGLEWKLGGASDPTAFAV
;
A
#
# COMPACT_ATOMS: atom_id res chain seq x y z
N ARG A 1 0.71 12.91 15.70
CA ARG A 1 0.85 11.51 15.32
C ARG A 1 1.63 10.76 16.39
N HIS A 2 1.11 9.61 16.83
CA HIS A 2 1.78 8.68 17.73
C HIS A 2 1.90 7.33 17.05
N THR A 3 3.06 6.69 17.19
CA THR A 3 3.34 5.37 16.62
C THR A 3 3.84 4.47 17.73
N PHE A 4 3.22 3.31 17.88
CA PHE A 4 3.60 2.25 18.78
C PHE A 4 3.86 0.99 17.97
N GLY A 5 4.99 0.37 18.18
CA GLY A 5 5.36 -0.88 17.51
C GLY A 5 6.01 -1.85 18.48
N THR A 6 5.80 -3.12 18.25
CA THR A 6 6.48 -4.21 18.93
C THR A 6 6.86 -5.28 17.91
N ASP A 7 7.99 -5.90 18.14
CA ASP A 7 8.50 -7.00 17.32
C ASP A 7 9.12 -8.06 18.19
N VAL A 8 8.86 -9.33 17.90
CA VAL A 8 9.40 -10.50 18.60
C VAL A 8 10.07 -11.39 17.59
N ALA A 9 11.35 -11.66 17.80
CA ALA A 9 12.15 -12.61 17.03
C ALA A 9 12.27 -13.92 17.79
N LEU A 10 11.91 -15.01 17.16
CA LEU A 10 11.98 -16.37 17.69
C LEU A 10 12.91 -17.19 16.79
N ILE A 11 13.89 -17.82 17.38
CA ILE A 11 14.73 -18.86 16.72
C ILE A 11 14.09 -20.20 17.09
N LEU A 12 13.40 -20.82 16.12
CA LEU A 12 12.70 -22.07 16.34
C LEU A 12 13.67 -23.26 16.34
N ASP A 13 14.65 -23.21 15.46
CA ASP A 13 15.76 -24.17 15.38
C ASP A 13 16.98 -23.52 14.68
N ARG A 14 18.00 -24.32 14.30
CA ARG A 14 19.22 -23.82 13.66
C ARG A 14 19.00 -23.25 12.25
N GLU A 15 17.88 -23.58 11.64
CA GLU A 15 17.57 -23.28 10.24
C GLU A 15 16.36 -22.39 10.09
N THR A 16 15.58 -22.19 11.19
CA THR A 16 14.28 -21.51 11.15
C THR A 16 14.21 -20.33 12.10
N ALA A 17 13.98 -19.15 11.57
CA ALA A 17 13.72 -17.93 12.34
C ALA A 17 12.34 -17.36 12.00
N LEU A 18 11.59 -16.95 13.01
CA LEU A 18 10.26 -16.36 12.91
C LEU A 18 10.26 -14.99 13.60
N ASN A 19 9.83 -13.96 12.87
CA ASN A 19 9.58 -12.63 13.44
C ASN A 19 8.08 -12.34 13.36
N ILE A 20 7.53 -11.84 14.46
CA ILE A 20 6.11 -11.40 14.54
C ILE A 20 6.11 -9.96 15.03
N GLY A 21 5.47 -9.07 14.29
CA GLY A 21 5.39 -7.66 14.62
C GLY A 21 3.95 -7.14 14.62
N ALA A 22 3.72 -6.08 15.40
CA ALA A 22 2.46 -5.35 15.41
C ALA A 22 2.72 -3.85 15.53
N ASP A 23 1.97 -3.06 14.76
CA ASP A 23 2.05 -1.59 14.76
C ASP A 23 0.67 -0.98 15.03
N VAL A 24 0.64 0.08 15.82
CA VAL A 24 -0.53 0.95 16.01
C VAL A 24 -0.10 2.39 15.75
N ILE A 25 -0.81 3.07 14.85
CA ILE A 25 -0.54 4.47 14.52
C ILE A 25 -1.81 5.29 14.74
N LEU A 26 -1.73 6.28 15.60
CA LEU A 26 -2.80 7.22 15.90
C LEU A 26 -2.48 8.57 15.26
N GLU A 27 -3.36 9.04 14.38
CA GLU A 27 -3.21 10.32 13.69
C GLU A 27 -4.39 11.22 14.02
N VAL A 28 -4.10 12.47 14.37
CA VAL A 28 -5.09 13.52 14.61
C VAL A 28 -4.62 14.77 13.90
N GLY A 29 -5.51 15.46 13.23
CA GLY A 29 -5.25 16.69 12.51
C GLY A 29 -5.79 16.67 11.10
N HIS A 30 -5.42 17.68 10.32
CA HIS A 30 -5.85 17.86 8.95
C HIS A 30 -5.20 16.81 8.05
N GLN A 31 -6.01 16.01 7.36
CA GLN A 31 -5.55 14.89 6.51
C GLN A 31 -5.74 15.20 5.01
N GLU A 32 -6.47 16.24 4.68
CA GLU A 32 -6.82 16.62 3.32
C GLU A 32 -5.64 17.27 2.59
N LYS A 33 -5.53 17.03 1.30
CA LYS A 33 -4.55 17.71 0.44
C LYS A 33 -5.18 18.99 -0.13
N PRO A 34 -4.62 20.19 0.14
CA PRO A 34 -5.27 21.48 -0.13
C PRO A 34 -5.67 21.71 -1.59
N TYR A 35 -5.01 21.07 -2.53
CA TYR A 35 -5.22 21.27 -3.97
C TYR A 35 -5.91 20.09 -4.65
N ARG A 36 -6.40 19.10 -3.87
CA ARG A 36 -7.10 17.95 -4.43
C ARG A 36 -8.59 18.20 -4.51
N TYR A 37 -9.12 18.09 -5.72
CA TYR A 37 -10.54 18.20 -6.01
C TYR A 37 -11.07 16.87 -6.48
N VAL A 38 -12.31 16.55 -6.12
CA VAL A 38 -13.02 15.37 -6.61
C VAL A 38 -13.87 15.76 -7.82
N PRO A 39 -13.86 14.99 -8.91
CA PRO A 39 -14.70 15.25 -10.06
C PRO A 39 -16.16 14.88 -9.73
N LEU A 40 -17.10 15.75 -10.09
CA LEU A 40 -18.52 15.51 -10.01
C LEU A 40 -19.09 15.25 -11.40
N PHE A 41 -20.06 14.36 -11.48
CA PHE A 41 -20.78 14.03 -12.71
C PHE A 41 -22.27 14.10 -12.48
N ALA A 42 -23.02 14.43 -13.52
CA ALA A 42 -24.48 14.31 -13.49
C ALA A 42 -24.87 12.81 -13.39
N PRO A 43 -26.02 12.49 -12.78
CA PRO A 43 -26.43 11.09 -12.55
C PRO A 43 -26.50 10.25 -13.83
N ASP A 44 -26.92 10.83 -14.92
CA ASP A 44 -27.06 10.22 -16.26
C ASP A 44 -25.71 9.98 -16.95
N VAL A 45 -24.69 10.75 -16.60
CA VAL A 45 -23.35 10.70 -17.20
C VAL A 45 -22.41 9.77 -16.44
N LEU A 46 -22.66 9.52 -15.16
CA LEU A 46 -21.76 8.71 -14.30
C LEU A 46 -21.46 7.31 -14.87
N GLN A 47 -22.45 6.69 -15.52
CA GLN A 47 -22.29 5.35 -16.13
C GLN A 47 -21.27 5.33 -17.27
N SER A 48 -21.00 6.50 -17.88
CA SER A 48 -20.02 6.64 -18.96
C SER A 48 -18.58 6.79 -18.48
N VAL A 49 -18.36 6.89 -17.15
CA VAL A 49 -17.04 7.07 -16.54
C VAL A 49 -16.63 5.80 -15.83
N GLY A 50 -15.88 4.95 -16.52
CA GLY A 50 -15.38 3.70 -15.98
C GLY A 50 -13.91 3.77 -15.52
N PRO A 51 -13.42 2.69 -14.88
CA PRO A 51 -11.99 2.54 -14.61
C PRO A 51 -11.17 2.67 -15.89
N GLY A 52 -10.08 3.43 -15.84
CA GLY A 52 -9.22 3.69 -17.00
C GLY A 52 -9.69 4.81 -17.93
N ALA A 53 -10.76 5.54 -17.59
CA ALA A 53 -11.17 6.72 -18.33
C ALA A 53 -10.01 7.73 -18.44
N SER A 54 -9.78 8.26 -19.65
CA SER A 54 -8.74 9.24 -19.88
C SER A 54 -9.04 10.57 -19.17
N VAL A 55 -8.01 11.35 -18.84
CA VAL A 55 -8.17 12.69 -18.26
C VAL A 55 -9.02 13.61 -19.17
N ALA A 56 -8.89 13.46 -20.50
CA ALA A 56 -9.67 14.21 -21.47
C ALA A 56 -11.16 13.86 -21.35
N ALA A 57 -11.53 12.58 -21.33
CA ALA A 57 -12.90 12.13 -21.15
C ALA A 57 -13.51 12.61 -19.82
N VAL A 58 -12.76 12.48 -18.72
CA VAL A 58 -13.18 12.97 -17.41
C VAL A 58 -13.45 14.49 -17.46
N ASN A 59 -12.55 15.26 -18.08
CA ASN A 59 -12.70 16.73 -18.16
C ASN A 59 -13.87 17.17 -19.05
N GLN A 60 -14.23 16.40 -20.07
CA GLN A 60 -15.39 16.70 -20.92
C GLN A 60 -16.73 16.41 -20.23
N LEU A 61 -16.77 15.35 -19.42
CA LEU A 61 -18.01 14.85 -18.82
C LEU A 61 -18.28 15.41 -17.42
N ARG A 62 -17.26 15.89 -16.71
CA ARG A 62 -17.43 16.41 -15.36
C ARG A 62 -18.20 17.72 -15.32
N LEU A 63 -18.94 17.91 -14.24
CA LEU A 63 -19.54 19.22 -13.93
C LEU A 63 -18.43 20.26 -13.66
N PRO A 64 -18.70 21.55 -13.92
CA PRO A 64 -17.68 22.62 -13.79
C PRO A 64 -17.25 22.88 -12.34
N ALA A 65 -18.00 22.37 -11.36
CA ALA A 65 -17.70 22.56 -9.94
C ALA A 65 -16.36 21.91 -9.53
N ARG A 66 -15.60 22.63 -8.71
CA ARG A 66 -14.37 22.14 -8.08
C ARG A 66 -14.61 21.95 -6.58
N ILE A 67 -14.98 20.75 -6.21
CA ILE A 67 -15.23 20.40 -4.82
C ILE A 67 -13.98 19.77 -4.23
N SER A 68 -13.46 20.34 -3.14
CA SER A 68 -12.29 19.79 -2.43
C SER A 68 -12.62 18.42 -1.83
N GLU A 69 -11.60 17.59 -1.69
CA GLU A 69 -11.72 16.37 -0.88
C GLU A 69 -12.06 16.72 0.57
N ARG A 70 -12.69 15.80 1.27
CA ARG A 70 -12.99 15.94 2.69
C ARG A 70 -12.83 14.59 3.37
N MET A 71 -11.90 14.54 4.32
CA MET A 71 -11.53 13.33 5.04
C MET A 71 -11.74 13.51 6.54
N PRO A 72 -11.91 12.43 7.32
CA PRO A 72 -11.94 12.53 8.78
C PRO A 72 -10.61 13.08 9.31
N THR A 73 -10.69 13.86 10.38
CA THR A 73 -9.50 14.45 11.04
C THR A 73 -8.74 13.47 11.92
N THR A 74 -9.28 12.26 12.12
CA THR A 74 -8.67 11.21 12.92
C THR A 74 -8.51 9.94 12.09
N ARG A 75 -7.39 9.25 12.26
CA ARG A 75 -7.14 7.94 11.65
C ARG A 75 -6.40 7.04 12.63
N GLN A 76 -6.92 5.84 12.84
CA GLN A 76 -6.27 4.79 13.60
C GLN A 76 -5.88 3.70 12.62
N ARG A 77 -4.60 3.32 12.63
CA ARG A 77 -4.05 2.31 11.73
C ARG A 77 -3.48 1.17 12.54
N TYR A 78 -3.73 -0.04 12.10
CA TYR A 78 -3.26 -1.27 12.72
C TYR A 78 -2.58 -2.12 11.67
N ALA A 79 -1.42 -2.66 11.99
CA ALA A 79 -0.76 -3.64 11.15
C ALA A 79 -0.24 -4.79 11.98
N ALA A 80 -0.28 -5.99 11.41
CA ALA A 80 0.39 -7.16 11.93
C ALA A 80 1.30 -7.72 10.83
N SER A 81 2.47 -8.21 11.20
CA SER A 81 3.43 -8.77 10.27
C SER A 81 4.02 -10.07 10.79
N VAL A 82 4.28 -10.98 9.88
CA VAL A 82 5.01 -12.22 10.14
C VAL A 82 6.09 -12.36 9.08
N ARG A 83 7.29 -12.72 9.50
CA ARG A 83 8.41 -13.05 8.63
C ARG A 83 8.99 -14.40 9.06
N LEU A 84 8.92 -15.36 8.16
CA LEU A 84 9.58 -16.65 8.29
C LEU A 84 10.85 -16.65 7.43
N ALA A 85 11.96 -17.06 7.99
CA ALA A 85 13.19 -17.36 7.25
C ALA A 85 13.56 -18.81 7.54
N GLN A 86 13.65 -19.60 6.48
CA GLN A 86 13.99 -21.02 6.53
C GLN A 86 15.27 -21.26 5.72
N ARG A 87 16.31 -21.70 6.39
CA ARG A 87 17.54 -22.19 5.74
C ARG A 87 17.28 -23.56 5.14
N LEU A 88 17.62 -23.69 3.88
CA LEU A 88 17.74 -24.95 3.14
C LEU A 88 19.22 -25.21 2.91
N ALA A 89 19.60 -26.29 2.25
CA ALA A 89 21.03 -26.65 2.08
C ALA A 89 21.85 -25.45 1.54
N ASP A 90 21.60 -25.03 0.29
CA ASP A 90 22.35 -23.98 -0.39
C ASP A 90 21.49 -22.73 -0.67
N SER A 91 20.41 -22.57 0.09
CA SER A 91 19.49 -21.46 -0.11
C SER A 91 18.74 -21.10 1.16
N THR A 92 18.12 -19.90 1.18
CA THR A 92 17.26 -19.46 2.27
C THR A 92 15.94 -18.95 1.68
N LEU A 93 14.84 -19.56 2.12
CA LEU A 93 13.51 -19.09 1.81
C LEU A 93 13.10 -18.03 2.84
N VAL A 94 12.65 -16.88 2.38
CA VAL A 94 12.08 -15.82 3.22
C VAL A 94 10.67 -15.51 2.74
N VAL A 95 9.71 -15.68 3.63
CA VAL A 95 8.30 -15.33 3.41
C VAL A 95 7.92 -14.25 4.40
N LYS A 96 7.32 -13.17 3.91
CA LYS A 96 6.75 -12.12 4.77
C LYS A 96 5.29 -11.92 4.40
N GLU A 97 4.46 -11.77 5.42
CA GLU A 97 3.08 -11.34 5.28
C GLU A 97 2.85 -10.12 6.15
N ARG A 98 2.17 -9.11 5.61
CA ARG A 98 1.74 -7.95 6.36
C ARG A 98 0.26 -7.71 6.12
N LEU A 99 -0.53 -7.78 7.18
CA LEU A 99 -1.93 -7.42 7.21
C LEU A 99 -2.08 -6.00 7.76
N TYR A 100 -2.99 -5.25 7.18
CA TYR A 100 -3.26 -3.87 7.55
C TYR A 100 -4.76 -3.60 7.58
N THR A 101 -5.19 -2.79 8.56
CA THR A 101 -6.54 -2.22 8.59
C THR A 101 -6.52 -0.85 9.25
N ASP A 102 -7.53 -0.02 8.96
CA ASP A 102 -7.67 1.28 9.60
C ASP A 102 -9.13 1.67 9.87
N SER A 103 -9.29 2.75 10.65
CA SER A 103 -10.60 3.30 11.00
C SER A 103 -11.36 3.94 9.81
N TRP A 104 -10.73 4.09 8.66
CA TRP A 104 -11.37 4.56 7.43
C TRP A 104 -11.92 3.41 6.58
N GLY A 105 -11.74 2.16 7.04
CA GLY A 105 -12.23 0.95 6.40
C GLY A 105 -11.29 0.36 5.36
N LEU A 106 -10.07 0.89 5.22
CA LEU A 106 -9.06 0.29 4.34
C LEU A 106 -8.53 -0.99 4.97
N LYS A 107 -8.45 -2.04 4.18
CA LYS A 107 -7.83 -3.31 4.52
C LYS A 107 -6.83 -3.67 3.44
N ALA A 108 -5.67 -4.17 3.83
CA ALA A 108 -4.65 -4.60 2.87
C ALA A 108 -3.90 -5.84 3.35
N SER A 109 -3.41 -6.60 2.39
CA SER A 109 -2.49 -7.73 2.57
C SER A 109 -1.31 -7.54 1.63
N THR A 110 -0.11 -7.77 2.13
CA THR A 110 1.12 -7.73 1.34
C THR A 110 1.95 -8.96 1.66
N THR A 111 2.13 -9.80 0.64
CA THR A 111 2.95 -11.01 0.71
C THR A 111 4.24 -10.77 -0.07
N ASP A 112 5.38 -10.96 0.58
CA ASP A 112 6.71 -10.96 -0.04
C ASP A 112 7.28 -12.38 0.03
N LEU A 113 7.78 -12.87 -1.09
CA LEU A 113 8.50 -14.13 -1.21
C LEU A 113 9.88 -13.86 -1.79
N ARG A 114 10.92 -14.30 -1.09
CA ARG A 114 12.31 -14.20 -1.56
C ARG A 114 13.00 -15.53 -1.35
N MET A 115 13.76 -15.95 -2.36
CA MET A 115 14.65 -17.10 -2.27
C MET A 115 16.08 -16.62 -2.45
N VAL A 116 16.93 -16.81 -1.46
CA VAL A 116 18.35 -16.44 -1.52
C VAL A 116 19.15 -17.70 -1.84
N PHE A 117 19.89 -17.70 -2.93
CA PHE A 117 20.77 -18.77 -3.36
C PHE A 117 22.23 -18.39 -3.12
N ASP A 118 22.96 -19.22 -2.39
CA ASP A 118 24.40 -19.12 -2.21
C ASP A 118 25.09 -19.81 -3.39
N LEU A 119 25.30 -19.08 -4.50
CA LEU A 119 25.91 -19.65 -5.72
C LEU A 119 27.38 -20.00 -5.52
N SER A 120 28.06 -19.27 -4.66
CA SER A 120 29.44 -19.52 -4.25
C SER A 120 29.76 -18.69 -2.99
N PRO A 121 30.95 -18.85 -2.33
CA PRO A 121 31.34 -18.01 -1.20
C PRO A 121 31.36 -16.52 -1.50
N ARG A 122 31.33 -16.12 -2.79
CA ARG A 122 31.39 -14.71 -3.23
C ARG A 122 30.13 -14.20 -3.90
N TRP A 123 29.20 -15.06 -4.28
CA TRP A 123 28.03 -14.70 -5.05
C TRP A 123 26.75 -15.18 -4.41
N GLU A 124 25.83 -14.27 -4.18
CA GLU A 124 24.45 -14.55 -3.78
C GLU A 124 23.49 -14.00 -4.82
N LEU A 125 22.45 -14.76 -5.15
CA LEU A 125 21.35 -14.37 -6.04
C LEU A 125 20.04 -14.52 -5.29
N TRP A 126 19.17 -13.49 -5.37
CA TRP A 126 17.84 -13.57 -4.77
C TRP A 126 16.74 -13.07 -5.68
N PRO A 127 16.01 -13.93 -6.38
CA PRO A 127 14.72 -13.58 -6.95
C PRO A 127 13.72 -13.27 -5.84
N GLU A 128 12.83 -12.30 -6.11
CA GLU A 128 11.77 -11.92 -5.21
C GLU A 128 10.47 -11.64 -5.94
N LEU A 129 9.35 -11.94 -5.27
CA LEU A 129 8.00 -11.67 -5.72
C LEU A 129 7.25 -10.95 -4.61
N ARG A 130 6.46 -9.94 -4.97
CA ARG A 130 5.54 -9.26 -4.07
C ARG A 130 4.15 -9.25 -4.67
N ALA A 131 3.15 -9.61 -3.87
CA ALA A 131 1.75 -9.43 -4.15
C ALA A 131 1.14 -8.47 -3.12
N HIS A 132 0.36 -7.49 -3.59
CA HIS A 132 -0.33 -6.54 -2.73
C HIS A 132 -1.79 -6.43 -3.14
N PHE A 133 -2.68 -6.55 -2.14
CA PHE A 133 -4.11 -6.40 -2.29
C PHE A 133 -4.59 -5.36 -1.29
N GLN A 134 -5.38 -4.39 -1.75
CA GLN A 134 -5.93 -3.34 -0.92
C GLN A 134 -7.39 -3.08 -1.27
N SER A 135 -8.25 -2.94 -0.26
CA SER A 135 -9.57 -2.34 -0.42
C SER A 135 -9.46 -0.82 -0.48
N GLY A 136 -10.50 -0.15 -0.97
CA GLY A 136 -10.60 1.30 -0.78
C GLY A 136 -11.07 1.67 0.62
N VAL A 137 -10.83 2.93 1.03
CA VAL A 137 -11.50 3.50 2.20
C VAL A 137 -13.01 3.63 1.93
N SER A 138 -13.83 3.64 2.98
CA SER A 138 -15.30 3.61 2.87
C SER A 138 -15.92 4.76 2.07
N PHE A 139 -15.26 5.90 2.06
CA PHE A 139 -15.68 7.13 1.37
C PHE A 139 -14.92 7.41 0.06
N TRP A 140 -14.09 6.48 -0.42
CA TRP A 140 -13.48 6.60 -1.74
C TRP A 140 -14.47 6.23 -2.84
N ARG A 141 -14.46 7.01 -3.91
CA ARG A 141 -15.19 6.70 -5.16
C ARG A 141 -14.35 7.14 -6.35
N LEU A 142 -14.44 6.40 -7.43
CA LEU A 142 -13.82 6.78 -8.69
C LEU A 142 -14.44 8.08 -9.24
N ALA A 143 -15.74 8.21 -9.08
CA ALA A 143 -16.53 9.35 -9.51
C ALA A 143 -17.67 9.61 -8.52
N TYR A 144 -18.05 10.88 -8.35
CA TYR A 144 -19.09 11.31 -7.45
C TYR A 144 -20.26 11.89 -8.24
N VAL A 145 -21.48 11.57 -7.83
CA VAL A 145 -22.68 12.23 -8.35
C VAL A 145 -22.83 13.59 -7.68
N GLY A 146 -23.00 14.64 -8.47
CA GLY A 146 -23.35 15.97 -8.02
C GLY A 146 -24.75 16.32 -8.45
N ASN A 147 -25.67 16.47 -7.50
CA ASN A 147 -26.99 17.02 -7.77
C ASN A 147 -26.94 18.54 -7.56
N GLN A 148 -27.19 19.30 -8.62
CA GLN A 148 -27.26 20.76 -8.50
C GLN A 148 -28.61 21.15 -7.92
N ALA A 149 -28.56 21.86 -6.79
CA ALA A 149 -29.77 22.47 -6.19
C ALA A 149 -30.18 23.76 -6.93
N SER A 150 -31.38 24.23 -6.69
CA SER A 150 -31.91 25.43 -7.33
C SER A 150 -31.13 26.73 -7.01
N ASP A 151 -30.38 26.73 -5.90
CA ASP A 151 -29.47 27.82 -5.49
C ASP A 151 -28.09 27.76 -6.14
N GLY A 152 -27.85 26.76 -7.04
CA GLY A 152 -26.57 26.54 -7.71
C GLY A 152 -25.56 25.73 -6.89
N SER A 153 -25.87 25.37 -5.66
CA SER A 153 -25.02 24.50 -4.85
C SER A 153 -25.07 23.05 -5.33
N PHE A 154 -24.02 22.26 -4.97
CA PHE A 154 -23.98 20.85 -5.31
C PHE A 154 -24.11 20.01 -4.03
N GLY A 155 -25.11 19.13 -4.00
CA GLY A 155 -25.23 18.09 -3.00
C GLY A 155 -24.14 17.04 -3.22
N VAL A 156 -23.21 16.91 -2.25
CA VAL A 156 -22.09 15.97 -2.30
C VAL A 156 -21.97 15.23 -0.98
N PRO A 157 -21.42 14.00 -0.97
CA PRO A 157 -21.15 13.28 0.29
C PRO A 157 -20.26 14.10 1.23
N ALA A 158 -20.56 14.04 2.53
CA ALA A 158 -19.81 14.75 3.56
C ALA A 158 -18.35 14.35 3.57
N LEU A 159 -18.05 13.05 3.44
CA LEU A 159 -16.69 12.52 3.29
C LEU A 159 -16.50 12.07 1.84
N ARG A 160 -15.37 12.45 1.26
CA ARG A 160 -15.07 12.18 -0.15
C ARG A 160 -13.60 12.32 -0.44
N THR A 161 -13.05 11.43 -1.26
CA THR A 161 -11.68 11.51 -1.77
C THR A 161 -11.55 10.79 -3.11
N GLY A 162 -10.76 11.35 -4.00
CA GLY A 162 -10.29 10.72 -5.23
C GLY A 162 -8.84 10.23 -5.14
N ASP A 163 -8.29 10.13 -3.94
CA ASP A 163 -6.91 9.69 -3.73
C ASP A 163 -6.72 8.24 -4.17
N ARG A 164 -5.82 8.02 -5.13
CA ARG A 164 -5.49 6.68 -5.61
C ARG A 164 -4.84 5.81 -4.54
N GLU A 165 -4.12 6.42 -3.60
CA GLU A 165 -3.51 5.70 -2.47
C GLU A 165 -4.57 5.13 -1.51
N LEU A 166 -5.79 5.68 -1.54
CA LEU A 166 -6.93 5.25 -0.74
C LEU A 166 -7.94 4.41 -1.53
N SER A 167 -7.64 4.09 -2.79
CA SER A 167 -8.49 3.31 -3.69
C SER A 167 -8.28 1.81 -3.53
N PRO A 168 -9.18 0.96 -4.04
CA PRO A 168 -8.87 -0.44 -4.25
C PRO A 168 -7.65 -0.58 -5.16
N LEU A 169 -6.72 -1.46 -4.79
CA LEU A 169 -5.49 -1.71 -5.53
C LEU A 169 -5.11 -3.19 -5.49
N VAL A 170 -4.71 -3.70 -6.64
CA VAL A 170 -4.02 -4.98 -6.77
C VAL A 170 -2.73 -4.74 -7.51
N ALA A 171 -1.61 -5.14 -6.94
CA ALA A 171 -0.29 -4.95 -7.54
C ALA A 171 0.56 -6.21 -7.37
N GLY A 172 1.31 -6.54 -8.40
CA GLY A 172 2.34 -7.58 -8.39
C GLY A 172 3.69 -6.97 -8.77
N THR A 173 4.75 -7.38 -8.11
CA THR A 173 6.12 -6.98 -8.43
C THR A 173 6.99 -8.21 -8.46
N ALA A 174 7.84 -8.33 -9.48
CA ALA A 174 8.89 -9.33 -9.57
C ALA A 174 10.24 -8.62 -9.67
N GLY A 175 11.23 -9.12 -8.95
CA GLY A 175 12.57 -8.57 -8.93
C GLY A 175 13.62 -9.65 -8.72
N ALA A 176 14.88 -9.28 -8.91
CA ALA A 176 16.01 -10.11 -8.52
C ALA A 176 17.16 -9.19 -8.11
N GLY A 177 17.96 -9.65 -7.14
CA GLY A 177 19.19 -9.00 -6.73
C GLY A 177 20.35 -9.95 -6.84
N LEU A 178 21.56 -9.42 -7.06
CA LEU A 178 22.81 -10.13 -7.10
C LEU A 178 23.80 -9.41 -6.19
N GLU A 179 24.42 -10.15 -5.28
CA GLU A 179 25.49 -9.64 -4.43
C GLU A 179 26.82 -10.29 -4.79
N TRP A 180 27.83 -9.46 -4.89
CA TRP A 180 29.20 -9.91 -5.02
C TRP A 180 30.02 -9.44 -3.82
N LYS A 181 30.52 -10.37 -3.02
CA LYS A 181 31.37 -10.10 -1.85
C LYS A 181 32.81 -9.89 -2.29
N LEU A 182 33.29 -8.66 -2.21
CA LEU A 182 34.68 -8.28 -2.48
C LEU A 182 35.50 -8.66 -1.24
N GLY A 183 36.32 -9.70 -1.33
CA GLY A 183 37.18 -10.18 -0.21
C GLY A 183 37.02 -11.68 0.02
N GLY A 184 37.95 -12.26 0.78
CA GLY A 184 37.88 -13.69 1.19
C GLY A 184 36.75 -13.91 2.19
N ALA A 185 36.36 -15.16 2.40
CA ALA A 185 35.26 -15.56 3.31
C ALA A 185 35.39 -15.08 4.78
N SER A 186 36.50 -14.43 5.12
CA SER A 186 36.82 -13.86 6.44
C SER A 186 36.89 -12.33 6.46
N ASP A 187 36.60 -11.64 5.35
CA ASP A 187 36.71 -10.19 5.28
C ASP A 187 35.31 -9.52 5.48
N PRO A 188 35.12 -8.68 6.54
CA PRO A 188 33.85 -8.04 6.82
C PRO A 188 33.48 -6.89 5.86
N THR A 189 34.25 -6.63 4.80
CA THR A 189 33.99 -5.60 3.81
C THR A 189 33.07 -6.08 2.67
N ALA A 190 31.92 -6.64 2.99
CA ALA A 190 30.89 -6.88 1.98
C ALA A 190 30.07 -5.61 1.72
N PHE A 191 30.07 -5.11 0.47
CA PHE A 191 29.19 -4.06 0.04
C PHE A 191 28.00 -4.68 -0.71
N ALA A 192 26.78 -4.39 -0.25
CA ALA A 192 25.56 -4.67 -1.01
C ALA A 192 25.36 -3.56 -2.06
N VAL A 193 25.10 -3.94 -3.30
CA VAL A 193 24.75 -3.03 -4.41
C VAL A 193 23.27 -3.16 -4.71
#